data_96a5395e7c396e7d9b7bb5f94d49b500
#
_entry.id   96a5395e7c396e7d9b7bb5f94d49b500
#
_cell.length_a   1.000
_cell.length_b   1.000
_cell.length_c   1.000
_cell.angle_alpha   90.00
_cell.angle_beta   90.00
_cell.angle_gamma   90.00
#
_symmetry.space_group_name_H-M   'P 1'
#
loop_
_entity.id
_entity.type
_entity.pdbx_description
1 polymer ?
#
loop_
_entity_poly.entity_id
_entity_poly.type
_entity_poly.pdbx_seq_one_letter_code
_entity_poly.pdbx_strand_id
1 'polypeptide(L)'
;MKKIFLFFSVLIFTACSFKLGDIDNTPTKQVENYLNSYQSLDKNVVSDLDIVVERETTFNLEQKNKYRSLMKRNFQNMSYTIKEETVNGDSAEVDVEISVYDYYKVNKQADNYLLENKDEFIKDGVYDEEKFINYKLDKMSKNTDKVKYTIYFNLSKDDKGEWCLDEVSDADEEKILGIYQY
;
A
#
# COMPACT_ATOMS: atom_id res chain seq x y z
N MET A 1 8.65 -21.43 -14.18
CA MET A 1 8.95 -20.19 -13.43
C MET A 1 7.73 -19.88 -12.60
N LYS A 2 7.79 -20.05 -11.27
CA LYS A 2 6.70 -19.65 -10.37
C LYS A 2 6.65 -18.14 -10.36
N LYS A 3 5.52 -17.56 -10.79
CA LYS A 3 5.26 -16.13 -10.61
C LYS A 3 5.28 -15.89 -9.10
N ILE A 4 6.21 -15.06 -8.62
CA ILE A 4 6.20 -14.58 -7.23
C ILE A 4 5.03 -13.59 -7.18
N PHE A 5 3.84 -14.14 -6.90
CA PHE A 5 2.71 -13.35 -6.48
C PHE A 5 3.00 -12.98 -5.02
N LEU A 6 3.32 -11.72 -4.78
CA LEU A 6 3.17 -11.14 -3.46
C LEU A 6 1.68 -11.23 -3.13
N PHE A 7 1.29 -12.28 -2.43
CA PHE A 7 -0.05 -12.40 -1.88
C PHE A 7 -0.11 -11.44 -0.68
N PHE A 8 -0.57 -10.23 -0.93
CA PHE A 8 -1.05 -9.36 0.12
C PHE A 8 -2.35 -9.97 0.66
N SER A 9 -2.28 -10.61 1.80
CA SER A 9 -3.49 -11.02 2.50
C SER A 9 -4.01 -9.81 3.29
N VAL A 10 -5.23 -9.48 2.99
CA VAL A 10 -6.15 -8.51 3.58
C VAL A 10 -5.81 -8.14 5.02
N LEU A 11 -5.49 -6.88 5.23
CA LEU A 11 -5.48 -6.25 6.54
C LEU A 11 -6.91 -5.80 6.84
N ILE A 12 -7.63 -6.57 7.64
CA ILE A 12 -8.97 -6.20 8.08
C ILE A 12 -8.83 -5.08 9.11
N PHE A 13 -8.80 -3.84 8.63
CA PHE A 13 -9.04 -2.71 9.50
C PHE A 13 -10.54 -2.62 9.80
N THR A 14 -10.96 -3.05 10.96
CA THR A 14 -12.22 -2.57 11.50
C THR A 14 -12.03 -1.11 11.92
N ALA A 15 -12.24 -0.21 10.97
CA ALA A 15 -11.95 1.22 11.11
C ALA A 15 -12.81 1.95 12.15
N CYS A 16 -13.73 1.27 12.82
CA CYS A 16 -14.53 1.84 13.92
C CYS A 16 -13.76 2.11 15.22
N SER A 17 -12.43 1.94 15.25
CA SER A 17 -11.63 2.11 16.46
C SER A 17 -10.92 3.45 16.60
N PHE A 18 -11.05 4.37 15.64
CA PHE A 18 -10.52 5.71 15.78
C PHE A 18 -11.44 6.57 16.65
N LYS A 19 -11.32 6.41 17.97
CA LYS A 19 -11.85 7.36 18.94
C LYS A 19 -10.89 8.54 19.08
N LEU A 20 -10.97 9.50 18.16
CA LEU A 20 -10.83 10.90 18.56
C LEU A 20 -12.27 11.42 18.69
N GLY A 21 -12.73 11.59 19.93
CA GLY A 21 -13.99 12.28 20.17
C GLY A 21 -13.87 13.64 19.56
N ASP A 22 -14.65 13.91 18.49
CA ASP A 22 -15.00 15.27 18.24
C ASP A 22 -15.89 15.59 17.05
N ILE A 23 -16.31 16.73 17.06
CA ILE A 23 -16.99 17.83 16.42
C ILE A 23 -17.11 17.74 14.87
N ASP A 24 -16.32 16.91 14.15
CA ASP A 24 -16.31 16.76 12.70
C ASP A 24 -16.34 15.30 12.24
N ASN A 25 -17.31 14.50 12.72
CA ASN A 25 -17.51 13.16 12.16
C ASN A 25 -18.24 13.28 10.81
N THR A 26 -17.49 13.63 9.75
CA THR A 26 -17.96 13.64 8.36
C THR A 26 -17.29 12.52 7.56
N PRO A 27 -17.89 12.04 6.44
CA PRO A 27 -17.26 11.04 5.59
C PRO A 27 -15.87 11.44 5.14
N THR A 28 -15.70 12.64 4.61
CA THR A 28 -14.39 13.18 4.20
C THR A 28 -13.39 13.13 5.35
N LYS A 29 -13.79 13.51 6.57
CA LYS A 29 -12.87 13.53 7.72
C LYS A 29 -12.40 12.14 8.12
N GLN A 30 -13.25 11.12 8.01
CA GLN A 30 -12.86 9.74 8.27
C GLN A 30 -11.82 9.26 7.24
N VAL A 31 -12.00 9.58 5.96
CA VAL A 31 -11.04 9.26 4.89
C VAL A 31 -9.71 10.02 5.08
N GLU A 32 -9.76 11.31 5.42
CA GLU A 32 -8.55 12.08 5.75
C GLU A 32 -7.79 11.45 6.93
N ASN A 33 -8.50 11.06 8.00
CA ASN A 33 -7.90 10.42 9.16
C ASN A 33 -7.21 9.11 8.78
N TYR A 34 -7.86 8.30 7.93
CA TYR A 34 -7.32 7.05 7.41
C TYR A 34 -6.03 7.28 6.61
N LEU A 35 -6.05 8.18 5.62
CA LEU A 35 -4.88 8.48 4.78
C LEU A 35 -3.74 9.16 5.57
N ASN A 36 -4.08 10.05 6.49
CA ASN A 36 -3.12 10.71 7.38
C ASN A 36 -2.44 9.71 8.33
N SER A 37 -3.11 8.61 8.70
CA SER A 37 -2.49 7.56 9.50
C SER A 37 -1.31 6.88 8.79
N TYR A 38 -1.40 6.70 7.47
CA TYR A 38 -0.27 6.23 6.65
C TYR A 38 0.85 7.27 6.58
N GLN A 39 0.52 8.53 6.27
CA GLN A 39 1.53 9.59 6.16
C GLN A 39 2.29 9.82 7.47
N SER A 40 1.61 9.74 8.60
CA SER A 40 2.20 9.90 9.93
C SER A 40 2.91 8.65 10.45
N LEU A 41 2.79 7.52 9.75
CA LEU A 41 3.23 6.20 10.23
C LEU A 41 2.62 5.86 11.58
N ASP A 42 1.29 5.97 11.69
CA ASP A 42 0.57 5.59 12.90
C ASP A 42 0.96 4.18 13.37
N LYS A 43 0.87 3.96 14.66
CA LYS A 43 1.25 2.69 15.29
C LYS A 43 0.55 1.49 14.66
N ASN A 44 -0.73 1.61 14.30
CA ASN A 44 -1.47 0.51 13.71
C ASN A 44 -0.96 0.22 12.29
N VAL A 45 -0.80 1.27 11.45
CA VAL A 45 -0.22 1.14 10.10
C VAL A 45 1.16 0.49 10.12
N VAL A 46 2.01 0.86 11.08
CA VAL A 46 3.34 0.25 11.23
C VAL A 46 3.24 -1.20 11.67
N SER A 47 2.34 -1.53 12.61
CA SER A 47 2.12 -2.89 13.07
C SER A 47 1.65 -3.81 11.94
N ASP A 48 0.73 -3.33 11.11
CA ASP A 48 0.19 -4.11 9.99
C ASP A 48 1.24 -4.29 8.88
N LEU A 49 2.01 -3.25 8.57
CA LEU A 49 3.16 -3.38 7.69
C LEU A 49 4.15 -4.43 8.22
N ASP A 50 4.42 -4.45 9.52
CA ASP A 50 5.32 -5.44 10.13
C ASP A 50 4.77 -6.86 9.97
N ILE A 51 3.46 -7.07 10.16
CA ILE A 51 2.82 -8.38 9.94
C ILE A 51 2.97 -8.84 8.49
N VAL A 52 2.73 -7.94 7.52
CA VAL A 52 2.87 -8.24 6.09
C VAL A 52 4.30 -8.62 5.75
N VAL A 53 5.27 -7.82 6.21
CA VAL A 53 6.69 -8.06 5.95
C VAL A 53 7.17 -9.38 6.57
N GLU A 54 6.69 -9.72 7.78
CA GLU A 54 7.08 -10.98 8.42
C GLU A 54 6.51 -12.22 7.71
N ARG A 55 5.36 -12.11 7.06
CA ARG A 55 4.77 -13.19 6.25
C ARG A 55 5.52 -13.45 4.95
N GLU A 56 6.36 -12.52 4.51
CA GLU A 56 7.17 -12.69 3.30
C GLU A 56 8.32 -13.67 3.56
N THR A 57 8.14 -14.91 3.08
CA THR A 57 9.06 -16.02 3.37
C THR A 57 10.28 -16.06 2.45
N THR A 58 10.24 -15.37 1.32
CA THR A 58 11.35 -15.34 0.35
C THR A 58 12.43 -14.32 0.71
N PHE A 59 12.09 -13.35 1.57
CA PHE A 59 13.01 -12.29 1.98
C PHE A 59 13.84 -12.72 3.19
N ASN A 60 15.16 -12.50 3.11
CA ASN A 60 16.01 -12.53 4.29
C ASN A 60 15.77 -11.27 5.18
N LEU A 61 16.38 -11.24 6.37
CA LEU A 61 16.18 -10.16 7.33
C LEU A 61 16.56 -8.77 6.78
N GLU A 62 17.65 -8.67 6.02
CA GLU A 62 18.08 -7.40 5.42
C GLU A 62 17.07 -6.91 4.38
N GLN A 63 16.59 -7.81 3.53
CA GLN A 63 15.58 -7.53 2.51
C GLN A 63 14.26 -7.12 3.14
N LYS A 64 13.82 -7.78 4.22
CA LYS A 64 12.64 -7.39 5.01
C LYS A 64 12.77 -5.96 5.54
N ASN A 65 13.90 -5.64 6.15
CA ASN A 65 14.15 -4.30 6.68
C ASN A 65 14.17 -3.24 5.58
N LYS A 66 14.77 -3.55 4.44
CA LYS A 66 14.81 -2.66 3.29
C LYS A 66 13.41 -2.42 2.70
N TYR A 67 12.63 -3.48 2.51
CA TYR A 67 11.26 -3.40 2.03
C TYR A 67 10.37 -2.59 2.98
N ARG A 68 10.44 -2.86 4.28
CA ARG A 68 9.75 -2.06 5.32
C ARG A 68 10.08 -0.56 5.21
N SER A 69 11.35 -0.23 5.02
CA SER A 69 11.79 1.16 4.87
C SER A 69 11.26 1.81 3.59
N LEU A 70 11.16 1.05 2.49
CA LEU A 70 10.60 1.52 1.23
C LEU A 70 9.09 1.80 1.36
N MET A 71 8.34 0.94 2.04
CA MET A 71 6.91 1.16 2.28
C MET A 71 6.67 2.36 3.18
N LYS A 72 7.42 2.51 4.27
CA LYS A 72 7.36 3.71 5.13
C LYS A 72 7.66 4.98 4.34
N ARG A 73 8.68 4.96 3.49
CA ARG A 73 9.00 6.08 2.59
C ARG A 73 7.84 6.39 1.64
N ASN A 74 7.19 5.36 1.07
CA ASN A 74 6.04 5.54 0.20
C ASN A 74 4.90 6.23 0.94
N PHE A 75 4.54 5.73 2.13
CA PHE A 75 3.48 6.30 2.95
C PHE A 75 3.74 7.76 3.32
N GLN A 76 4.93 8.08 3.81
CA GLN A 76 5.29 9.46 4.18
C GLN A 76 5.33 10.42 3.00
N ASN A 77 5.55 9.94 1.79
CA ASN A 77 5.59 10.74 0.56
C ASN A 77 4.30 10.66 -0.25
N MET A 78 3.31 9.91 0.21
CA MET A 78 1.98 9.91 -0.39
C MET A 78 1.38 11.31 -0.29
N SER A 79 0.71 11.74 -1.35
CA SER A 79 -0.16 12.91 -1.31
C SER A 79 -1.54 12.52 -1.83
N TYR A 80 -2.57 13.21 -1.36
CA TYR A 80 -3.93 12.97 -1.81
C TYR A 80 -4.71 14.26 -1.99
N THR A 81 -5.79 14.17 -2.74
CA THR A 81 -6.75 15.26 -2.97
C THR A 81 -8.14 14.66 -2.95
N ILE A 82 -8.99 15.13 -2.05
CA ILE A 82 -10.44 14.82 -2.08
C ILE A 82 -11.04 15.48 -3.32
N LYS A 83 -11.76 14.70 -4.13
CA LYS A 83 -12.41 15.18 -5.36
C LYS A 83 -13.89 15.44 -5.16
N GLU A 84 -14.59 14.50 -4.53
CA GLU A 84 -16.02 14.55 -4.34
C GLU A 84 -16.43 13.80 -3.07
N GLU A 85 -17.52 14.23 -2.43
CA GLU A 85 -18.24 13.52 -1.38
C GLU A 85 -19.70 13.41 -1.78
N THR A 86 -20.21 12.20 -1.82
CA THR A 86 -21.64 11.92 -2.06
C THR A 86 -22.23 11.23 -0.84
N VAL A 87 -23.27 11.81 -0.27
CA VAL A 87 -23.99 11.24 0.89
C VAL A 87 -25.39 10.82 0.49
N ASN A 88 -25.78 9.59 0.82
CA ASN A 88 -27.10 9.03 0.58
C ASN A 88 -27.62 8.33 1.84
N GLY A 89 -28.33 9.08 2.67
CA GLY A 89 -28.86 8.58 3.96
C GLY A 89 -27.74 8.21 4.93
N ASP A 90 -27.62 6.93 5.23
CA ASP A 90 -26.62 6.39 6.15
C ASP A 90 -25.38 5.79 5.44
N SER A 91 -25.26 6.02 4.14
CA SER A 91 -24.10 5.63 3.33
C SER A 91 -23.48 6.85 2.66
N ALA A 92 -22.16 6.81 2.46
CA ALA A 92 -21.44 7.85 1.73
C ALA A 92 -20.33 7.24 0.89
N GLU A 93 -19.93 7.98 -0.16
CA GLU A 93 -18.76 7.69 -0.98
C GLU A 93 -17.89 8.95 -1.03
N VAL A 94 -16.58 8.77 -0.86
CA VAL A 94 -15.60 9.86 -0.98
C VAL A 94 -14.57 9.49 -2.04
N ASP A 95 -14.52 10.29 -3.11
CA ASP A 95 -13.58 10.13 -4.22
C ASP A 95 -12.27 10.80 -3.89
N VAL A 96 -11.18 10.05 -3.97
CA VAL A 96 -9.84 10.55 -3.65
C VAL A 96 -8.86 10.23 -4.75
N GLU A 97 -8.15 11.23 -5.25
CA GLU A 97 -6.95 11.02 -6.05
C GLU A 97 -5.74 10.93 -5.12
N ILE A 98 -5.06 9.79 -5.10
CA ILE A 98 -3.79 9.61 -4.39
C ILE A 98 -2.62 9.65 -5.36
N SER A 99 -1.43 10.06 -4.88
CA SER A 99 -0.17 10.01 -5.62
C SER A 99 0.89 9.33 -4.77
N VAL A 100 1.43 8.22 -5.27
CA VAL A 100 2.36 7.32 -4.57
C VAL A 100 3.55 6.99 -5.47
N TYR A 101 4.63 6.41 -4.93
CA TYR A 101 5.70 5.89 -5.77
C TYR A 101 5.21 4.75 -6.66
N ASP A 102 5.61 4.76 -7.93
CA ASP A 102 5.23 3.73 -8.93
C ASP A 102 6.13 2.50 -8.79
N TYR A 103 5.87 1.69 -7.77
CA TYR A 103 6.60 0.45 -7.55
C TYR A 103 6.14 -0.68 -8.49
N TYR A 104 4.90 -0.62 -9.02
CA TYR A 104 4.48 -1.57 -10.05
C TYR A 104 5.36 -1.47 -11.31
N LYS A 105 5.56 -0.25 -11.83
CA LYS A 105 6.45 -0.02 -12.99
C LYS A 105 7.86 -0.51 -12.72
N VAL A 106 8.40 -0.25 -11.52
CA VAL A 106 9.75 -0.70 -11.13
C VAL A 106 9.83 -2.23 -11.11
N ASN A 107 8.85 -2.91 -10.52
CA ASN A 107 8.81 -4.37 -10.46
C ASN A 107 8.73 -4.97 -11.88
N LYS A 108 7.88 -4.42 -12.74
CA LYS A 108 7.73 -4.85 -14.14
C LYS A 108 9.04 -4.67 -14.93
N GLN A 109 9.73 -3.54 -14.73
CA GLN A 109 11.04 -3.30 -15.36
C GLN A 109 12.10 -4.28 -14.87
N ALA A 110 12.11 -4.61 -13.57
CA ALA A 110 13.04 -5.57 -13.02
C ALA A 110 12.78 -6.99 -13.53
N ASP A 111 11.51 -7.39 -13.63
CA ASP A 111 11.14 -8.69 -14.19
C ASP A 111 11.52 -8.83 -15.68
N ASN A 112 11.36 -7.76 -16.47
CA ASN A 112 11.82 -7.72 -17.85
C ASN A 112 13.36 -7.81 -17.92
N TYR A 113 14.05 -7.08 -17.07
CA TYR A 113 15.52 -7.15 -16.99
C TYR A 113 16.01 -8.55 -16.66
N LEU A 114 15.37 -9.26 -15.74
CA LEU A 114 15.68 -10.66 -15.45
C LEU A 114 15.52 -11.55 -16.69
N LEU A 115 14.47 -11.33 -17.50
CA LEU A 115 14.26 -12.12 -18.71
C LEU A 115 15.35 -11.94 -19.76
N GLU A 116 15.87 -10.71 -19.88
CA GLU A 116 16.89 -10.32 -20.84
C GLU A 116 18.32 -10.66 -20.37
N ASN A 117 18.54 -10.71 -19.03
CA ASN A 117 19.87 -10.84 -18.42
C ASN A 117 19.93 -12.00 -17.42
N LYS A 118 19.36 -13.14 -17.77
CA LYS A 118 19.22 -14.31 -16.88
C LYS A 118 20.56 -14.75 -16.26
N ASP A 119 21.64 -14.69 -17.02
CA ASP A 119 22.96 -15.15 -16.60
C ASP A 119 23.51 -14.32 -15.42
N GLU A 120 23.08 -13.07 -15.28
CA GLU A 120 23.47 -12.23 -14.14
C GLU A 120 22.89 -12.74 -12.81
N PHE A 121 21.80 -13.52 -12.86
CA PHE A 121 21.09 -14.05 -11.69
C PHE A 121 21.27 -15.56 -11.55
N ILE A 122 22.36 -16.09 -12.07
CA ILE A 122 22.75 -17.48 -11.90
C ILE A 122 24.04 -17.54 -11.05
N LYS A 123 24.03 -18.41 -10.04
CA LYS A 123 25.18 -18.75 -9.21
C LYS A 123 25.34 -20.26 -9.20
N ASP A 124 26.52 -20.75 -9.58
CA ASP A 124 26.81 -22.19 -9.63
C ASP A 124 25.79 -23.00 -10.47
N GLY A 125 25.27 -22.40 -11.54
CA GLY A 125 24.26 -23.02 -12.42
C GLY A 125 22.82 -22.99 -11.90
N VAL A 126 22.58 -22.34 -10.75
CA VAL A 126 21.25 -22.23 -10.11
C VAL A 126 20.81 -20.77 -10.06
N TYR A 127 19.49 -20.53 -10.22
CA TYR A 127 18.93 -19.20 -10.09
C TYR A 127 19.12 -18.65 -8.67
N ASP A 128 19.76 -17.46 -8.58
CA ASP A 128 20.03 -16.72 -7.35
C ASP A 128 18.87 -15.76 -7.07
N GLU A 129 17.83 -16.27 -6.40
CA GLU A 129 16.64 -15.51 -6.03
C GLU A 129 16.99 -14.33 -5.10
N GLU A 130 17.91 -14.54 -4.16
CA GLU A 130 18.34 -13.49 -3.23
C GLU A 130 18.95 -12.30 -3.97
N LYS A 131 19.81 -12.55 -4.96
CA LYS A 131 20.40 -11.53 -5.80
C LYS A 131 19.35 -10.75 -6.58
N PHE A 132 18.33 -11.43 -7.11
CA PHE A 132 17.27 -10.78 -7.86
C PHE A 132 16.37 -9.93 -6.95
N ILE A 133 16.01 -10.40 -5.77
CA ILE A 133 15.26 -9.62 -4.77
C ILE A 133 16.05 -8.35 -4.41
N ASN A 134 17.35 -8.48 -4.13
CA ASN A 134 18.20 -7.32 -3.85
C ASN A 134 18.21 -6.31 -5.00
N TYR A 135 18.28 -6.78 -6.24
CA TYR A 135 18.19 -5.93 -7.42
C TYR A 135 16.86 -5.16 -7.48
N LYS A 136 15.72 -5.83 -7.25
CA LYS A 136 14.40 -5.19 -7.23
C LYS A 136 14.33 -4.12 -6.14
N LEU A 137 14.72 -4.44 -4.92
CA LEU A 137 14.69 -3.51 -3.80
C LEU A 137 15.62 -2.30 -4.03
N ASP A 138 16.76 -2.50 -4.70
CA ASP A 138 17.66 -1.41 -5.10
C ASP A 138 17.03 -0.49 -6.14
N LYS A 139 16.32 -1.05 -7.12
CA LYS A 139 15.57 -0.26 -8.09
C LYS A 139 14.44 0.54 -7.44
N MET A 140 13.66 -0.09 -6.54
CA MET A 140 12.62 0.59 -5.78
C MET A 140 13.20 1.74 -4.94
N SER A 141 14.37 1.55 -4.33
CA SER A 141 14.99 2.59 -3.49
C SER A 141 15.40 3.84 -4.27
N LYS A 142 15.76 3.66 -5.53
CA LYS A 142 16.19 4.75 -6.43
C LYS A 142 15.03 5.38 -7.20
N ASN A 143 13.86 4.75 -7.13
CA ASN A 143 12.69 5.27 -7.84
C ASN A 143 12.21 6.59 -7.24
N THR A 144 11.94 7.56 -8.13
CA THR A 144 11.31 8.85 -7.80
C THR A 144 10.02 9.06 -8.57
N ASP A 145 9.72 8.20 -9.55
CA ASP A 145 8.50 8.29 -10.34
C ASP A 145 7.30 8.01 -9.44
N LYS A 146 6.25 8.78 -9.64
CA LYS A 146 4.96 8.60 -8.97
C LYS A 146 3.87 8.28 -9.96
N VAL A 147 2.87 7.56 -9.48
CA VAL A 147 1.63 7.26 -10.18
C VAL A 147 0.45 7.83 -9.41
N LYS A 148 -0.60 8.17 -10.12
CA LYS A 148 -1.86 8.63 -9.54
C LYS A 148 -2.94 7.58 -9.72
N TYR A 149 -3.70 7.35 -8.66
CA TYR A 149 -4.86 6.48 -8.67
C TYR A 149 -6.07 7.21 -8.09
N THR A 150 -7.26 6.87 -8.58
CA THR A 150 -8.50 7.21 -7.90
C THR A 150 -8.92 6.04 -7.02
N ILE A 151 -9.32 6.35 -5.79
CA ILE A 151 -9.92 5.43 -4.83
C ILE A 151 -11.29 5.98 -4.45
N TYR A 152 -12.28 5.10 -4.41
CA TYR A 152 -13.64 5.40 -3.98
C TYR A 152 -13.83 4.79 -2.59
N PHE A 153 -13.76 5.60 -1.56
CA PHE A 153 -13.94 5.16 -0.19
C PHE A 153 -15.41 5.12 0.16
N ASN A 154 -15.90 3.95 0.56
CA ASN A 154 -17.27 3.78 1.04
C ASN A 154 -17.29 3.93 2.56
N LEU A 155 -18.36 4.53 3.07
CA LEU A 155 -18.59 4.75 4.48
C LEU A 155 -20.05 4.46 4.82
N SER A 156 -20.25 3.95 6.03
CA SER A 156 -21.56 3.69 6.60
C SER A 156 -21.65 4.30 8.00
N LYS A 157 -22.87 4.66 8.44
CA LYS A 157 -23.08 5.06 9.82
C LYS A 157 -23.20 3.85 10.73
N ASP A 158 -22.58 3.92 11.89
CA ASP A 158 -22.77 2.94 12.96
C ASP A 158 -24.11 3.12 13.70
N ASP A 159 -24.36 2.26 14.71
CA ASP A 159 -25.60 2.32 15.52
C ASP A 159 -25.78 3.62 16.32
N LYS A 160 -24.76 4.47 16.39
CA LYS A 160 -24.78 5.78 17.05
C LYS A 160 -24.97 6.92 16.06
N GLY A 161 -25.01 6.61 14.76
CA GLY A 161 -25.08 7.56 13.67
C GLY A 161 -23.75 8.22 13.31
N GLU A 162 -22.63 7.64 13.77
CA GLU A 162 -21.29 8.12 13.45
C GLU A 162 -20.76 7.47 12.16
N TRP A 163 -20.11 8.25 11.31
CA TRP A 163 -19.52 7.77 10.06
C TRP A 163 -18.30 6.89 10.34
N CYS A 164 -18.32 5.69 9.77
CA CYS A 164 -17.23 4.73 9.80
C CYS A 164 -16.79 4.40 8.37
N LEU A 165 -15.48 4.33 8.14
CA LEU A 165 -14.95 3.84 6.89
C LEU A 165 -15.24 2.33 6.77
N ASP A 166 -15.79 1.92 5.63
CA ASP A 166 -15.98 0.51 5.30
C ASP A 166 -14.64 -0.14 4.95
N GLU A 167 -14.64 -1.46 4.80
CA GLU A 167 -13.44 -2.22 4.42
C GLU A 167 -12.87 -1.73 3.09
N VAL A 168 -11.59 -1.38 3.08
CA VAL A 168 -10.88 -0.98 1.86
C VAL A 168 -10.55 -2.24 1.04
N SER A 169 -10.79 -2.21 -0.26
CA SER A 169 -10.54 -3.36 -1.12
C SER A 169 -9.04 -3.64 -1.28
N ASP A 170 -8.67 -4.92 -1.52
CA ASP A 170 -7.28 -5.32 -1.82
C ASP A 170 -6.67 -4.48 -2.96
N ALA A 171 -7.47 -4.20 -4.00
CA ALA A 171 -7.03 -3.38 -5.13
C ALA A 171 -6.71 -1.94 -4.73
N ASP A 172 -7.47 -1.36 -3.80
CA ASP A 172 -7.22 -0.01 -3.30
C ASP A 172 -6.04 0.03 -2.31
N GLU A 173 -5.85 -1.02 -1.52
CA GLU A 173 -4.63 -1.19 -0.73
C GLU A 173 -3.39 -1.29 -1.63
N GLU A 174 -3.44 -2.07 -2.72
CA GLU A 174 -2.36 -2.13 -3.72
C GLU A 174 -2.06 -0.77 -4.36
N LYS A 175 -3.09 0.08 -4.58
CA LYS A 175 -2.90 1.45 -5.04
C LYS A 175 -2.16 2.30 -4.00
N ILE A 176 -2.53 2.21 -2.72
CA ILE A 176 -1.85 2.92 -1.62
C ILE A 176 -0.38 2.47 -1.51
N LEU A 177 -0.11 1.20 -1.74
CA LEU A 177 1.25 0.64 -1.74
C LEU A 177 2.04 0.99 -3.01
N GLY A 178 1.39 1.45 -4.07
CA GLY A 178 2.03 1.76 -5.36
C GLY A 178 2.41 0.53 -6.18
N ILE A 179 1.77 -0.61 -5.92
CA ILE A 179 2.03 -1.89 -6.60
C ILE A 179 0.85 -2.37 -7.46
N TYR A 180 -0.24 -1.60 -7.50
CA TYR A 180 -1.42 -1.93 -8.29
C TYR A 180 -1.09 -2.04 -9.78
N GLN A 181 -1.56 -3.12 -10.40
CA GLN A 181 -1.36 -3.40 -11.82
C GLN A 181 -2.33 -2.57 -12.67
N TYR A 182 -1.79 -1.76 -13.59
CA TYR A 182 -2.52 -0.95 -14.58
C TYR A 182 -2.03 -1.22 -16.00
#